data_503db8feb0d286579e3ca802ac209b55
#
_entry.id   503db8feb0d286579e3ca802ac209b55
#
_cell.length_a   1.000
_cell.length_b   1.000
_cell.length_c   1.000
_cell.angle_alpha   90.00
_cell.angle_beta   90.00
_cell.angle_gamma   90.00
#
_symmetry.space_group_name_H-M   'P 1'
#
loop_
_entity.id
_entity.type
_entity.pdbx_description
1 polymer ?
#
loop_
_entity_poly.entity_id
_entity_poly.type
_entity_poly.pdbx_seq_one_letter_code
_entity_poly.pdbx_strand_id
1 'polypeptide(L)'
;MKIALIIILALVIFMFISTRNSKSKEEWAEKQKVSKEKFNELVKDSNREEVLSVVDATKGDIHNVKVIRNRYTDLVLYDAKALWETVKEEALNKRALEVKELIASNYSNIKAVVNPDVDDVANIKIIRERYGLDILQAKELWESIRDEVKQ
;
A
#
# COMPACT_ATOMS: atom_id res chain seq x y z
N MET A 1 -54.18 -32.78 -6.47
CA MET A 1 -52.79 -33.30 -6.52
C MET A 1 -51.78 -32.31 -7.10
N LYS A 2 -52.01 -31.62 -8.21
CA LYS A 2 -51.01 -30.70 -8.84
C LYS A 2 -50.58 -29.51 -7.95
N ILE A 3 -51.53 -28.90 -7.19
CA ILE A 3 -51.27 -27.76 -6.32
C ILE A 3 -50.37 -28.15 -5.12
N ALA A 4 -50.64 -29.32 -4.50
CA ALA A 4 -49.82 -29.82 -3.41
C ALA A 4 -48.37 -30.08 -3.83
N LEU A 5 -48.16 -30.56 -5.04
CA LEU A 5 -46.82 -30.82 -5.60
C LEU A 5 -46.05 -29.51 -5.84
N ILE A 6 -46.70 -28.47 -6.30
CA ILE A 6 -46.10 -27.13 -6.50
C ILE A 6 -45.70 -26.51 -5.16
N ILE A 7 -46.54 -26.65 -4.12
CA ILE A 7 -46.21 -26.14 -2.77
C ILE A 7 -44.98 -26.87 -2.19
N ILE A 8 -44.92 -28.18 -2.32
CA ILE A 8 -43.79 -28.96 -1.84
C ILE A 8 -42.50 -28.56 -2.59
N LEU A 9 -42.56 -28.39 -3.91
CA LEU A 9 -41.43 -27.96 -4.70
C LEU A 9 -40.96 -26.57 -4.28
N ALA A 10 -41.84 -25.63 -4.06
CA ALA A 10 -41.52 -24.28 -3.59
C ALA A 10 -40.87 -24.28 -2.21
N LEU A 11 -41.35 -25.12 -1.28
CA LEU A 11 -40.75 -25.30 0.05
C LEU A 11 -39.33 -25.89 -0.03
N VAL A 12 -39.11 -26.87 -0.88
CA VAL A 12 -37.78 -27.48 -1.09
C VAL A 12 -36.81 -26.44 -1.66
N ILE A 13 -37.23 -25.67 -2.66
CA ILE A 13 -36.41 -24.58 -3.22
C ILE A 13 -36.09 -23.51 -2.17
N PHE A 14 -37.07 -23.11 -1.38
CA PHE A 14 -36.89 -22.13 -0.30
C PHE A 14 -35.92 -22.64 0.77
N MET A 15 -36.03 -23.90 1.20
CA MET A 15 -35.07 -24.54 2.12
C MET A 15 -33.69 -24.57 1.54
N PHE A 16 -33.51 -24.89 0.26
CA PHE A 16 -32.21 -24.95 -0.39
C PHE A 16 -31.54 -23.57 -0.49
N ILE A 17 -32.30 -22.54 -0.84
CA ILE A 17 -31.81 -21.15 -0.88
C ILE A 17 -31.46 -20.67 0.54
N SER A 18 -32.28 -20.97 1.54
CA SER A 18 -32.05 -20.58 2.93
C SER A 18 -30.79 -21.22 3.51
N THR A 19 -30.59 -22.52 3.30
CA THR A 19 -29.38 -23.22 3.78
C THR A 19 -28.10 -22.74 3.08
N ARG A 20 -28.15 -22.44 1.78
CA ARG A 20 -27.04 -21.90 1.03
C ARG A 20 -26.65 -20.50 1.52
N ASN A 21 -27.62 -19.68 1.83
CA ASN A 21 -27.42 -18.33 2.35
C ASN A 21 -26.85 -18.33 3.78
N SER A 22 -27.24 -19.30 4.61
CA SER A 22 -26.68 -19.50 5.96
C SER A 22 -25.19 -19.88 5.91
N LYS A 23 -24.84 -20.88 5.11
CA LYS A 23 -23.42 -21.29 4.93
C LYS A 23 -22.54 -20.14 4.45
N SER A 24 -23.01 -19.34 3.49
CA SER A 24 -22.26 -18.19 2.99
C SER A 24 -22.04 -17.13 4.08
N LYS A 25 -22.98 -16.92 4.97
CA LYS A 25 -22.85 -15.99 6.10
C LYS A 25 -21.85 -16.49 7.14
N GLU A 26 -21.88 -17.76 7.46
CA GLU A 26 -20.94 -18.39 8.40
C GLU A 26 -19.51 -18.36 7.86
N GLU A 27 -19.30 -18.71 6.60
CA GLU A 27 -18.00 -18.64 5.94
C GLU A 27 -17.45 -17.19 5.92
N TRP A 28 -18.34 -16.21 5.70
CA TRP A 28 -17.95 -14.81 5.69
C TRP A 28 -17.59 -14.29 7.08
N ALA A 29 -18.35 -14.68 8.10
CA ALA A 29 -18.08 -14.37 9.49
C ALA A 29 -16.73 -14.96 9.95
N GLU A 30 -16.43 -16.20 9.56
CA GLU A 30 -15.16 -16.84 9.87
C GLU A 30 -13.99 -16.14 9.16
N LYS A 31 -14.14 -15.78 7.90
CA LYS A 31 -13.12 -14.97 7.18
C LYS A 31 -12.85 -13.63 7.86
N GLN A 32 -13.88 -12.96 8.31
CA GLN A 32 -13.71 -11.69 9.05
C GLN A 32 -12.98 -11.90 10.37
N LYS A 33 -13.28 -12.97 11.09
CA LYS A 33 -12.62 -13.30 12.36
C LYS A 33 -11.12 -13.55 12.13
N VAL A 34 -10.78 -14.43 11.19
CA VAL A 34 -9.39 -14.73 10.82
C VAL A 34 -8.66 -13.46 10.38
N SER A 35 -9.29 -12.64 9.55
CA SER A 35 -8.73 -11.37 9.10
C SER A 35 -8.45 -10.42 10.27
N LYS A 36 -9.38 -10.32 11.22
CA LYS A 36 -9.21 -9.47 12.39
C LYS A 36 -8.09 -9.95 13.31
N GLU A 37 -7.97 -11.25 13.50
CA GLU A 37 -6.87 -11.86 14.26
C GLU A 37 -5.52 -11.55 13.61
N LYS A 38 -5.43 -11.72 12.29
CA LYS A 38 -4.22 -11.40 11.51
C LYS A 38 -3.88 -9.91 11.55
N PHE A 39 -4.87 -9.03 11.40
CA PHE A 39 -4.68 -7.60 11.55
C PHE A 39 -4.11 -7.26 12.93
N ASN A 40 -4.69 -7.78 14.02
CA ASN A 40 -4.23 -7.53 15.38
C ASN A 40 -2.81 -8.07 15.64
N GLU A 41 -2.38 -9.10 14.93
CA GLU A 41 -1.00 -9.59 14.95
C GLU A 41 -0.06 -8.61 14.25
N LEU A 42 -0.42 -8.14 13.05
CA LEU A 42 0.42 -7.30 12.20
C LEU A 42 0.59 -5.86 12.70
N VAL A 43 -0.36 -5.34 13.48
CA VAL A 43 -0.24 -3.99 14.08
C VAL A 43 0.65 -3.95 15.31
N LYS A 44 1.12 -5.10 15.82
CA LYS A 44 2.07 -5.12 16.94
C LYS A 44 3.42 -4.58 16.50
N ASP A 45 4.10 -3.86 17.37
CA ASP A 45 5.41 -3.26 17.10
C ASP A 45 6.44 -4.29 16.60
N SER A 46 6.38 -5.53 17.12
CA SER A 46 7.26 -6.63 16.68
C SER A 46 7.14 -7.01 15.21
N ASN A 47 6.00 -6.75 14.57
CA ASN A 47 5.72 -7.14 13.18
C ASN A 47 5.66 -5.93 12.24
N ARG A 48 5.80 -4.73 12.79
CA ARG A 48 5.64 -3.46 12.06
C ARG A 48 6.68 -3.29 10.95
N GLU A 49 7.94 -3.64 11.24
CA GLU A 49 9.02 -3.61 10.25
C GLU A 49 8.76 -4.56 9.07
N GLU A 50 8.15 -5.73 9.31
CA GLU A 50 7.76 -6.63 8.23
C GLU A 50 6.74 -5.97 7.32
N VAL A 51 5.71 -5.31 7.88
CA VAL A 51 4.69 -4.60 7.10
C VAL A 51 5.32 -3.45 6.32
N LEU A 52 6.21 -2.66 6.95
CA LEU A 52 6.92 -1.56 6.31
C LEU A 52 7.83 -2.03 5.17
N SER A 53 8.37 -3.25 5.24
CA SER A 53 9.22 -3.81 4.20
C SER A 53 8.50 -4.15 2.90
N VAL A 54 7.19 -4.33 2.93
CA VAL A 54 6.38 -4.72 1.74
C VAL A 54 5.65 -3.55 1.10
N VAL A 55 5.52 -2.42 1.79
CA VAL A 55 4.86 -1.21 1.26
C VAL A 55 5.86 -0.27 0.60
N ASP A 56 5.37 0.55 -0.33
CA ASP A 56 6.17 1.54 -1.04
C ASP A 56 5.51 2.92 -0.89
N ALA A 57 6.11 3.77 -0.06
CA ALA A 57 5.60 5.12 0.21
C ALA A 57 5.56 6.03 -1.04
N THR A 58 6.23 5.65 -2.14
CA THR A 58 6.18 6.37 -3.43
C THR A 58 4.92 6.07 -4.22
N LYS A 59 4.21 5.00 -3.86
CA LYS A 59 2.99 4.55 -4.54
C LYS A 59 1.75 5.01 -3.79
N GLY A 60 0.66 5.13 -4.52
CA GLY A 60 -0.63 5.53 -3.93
C GLY A 60 -1.22 4.46 -3.00
N ASP A 61 -2.21 4.87 -2.19
CA ASP A 61 -2.87 4.02 -1.20
C ASP A 61 -3.42 2.72 -1.79
N ILE A 62 -4.04 2.78 -2.98
CA ILE A 62 -4.60 1.60 -3.65
C ILE A 62 -3.51 0.56 -3.94
N HIS A 63 -2.32 1.01 -4.35
CA HIS A 63 -1.18 0.12 -4.60
C HIS A 63 -0.77 -0.59 -3.31
N ASN A 64 -0.55 0.16 -2.24
CA ASN A 64 -0.08 -0.38 -0.96
C ASN A 64 -1.11 -1.34 -0.33
N VAL A 65 -2.39 -0.99 -0.36
CA VAL A 65 -3.47 -1.90 0.09
C VAL A 65 -3.47 -3.21 -0.72
N LYS A 66 -3.25 -3.14 -2.03
CA LYS A 66 -3.16 -4.34 -2.89
C LYS A 66 -1.93 -5.19 -2.54
N VAL A 67 -0.77 -4.57 -2.32
CA VAL A 67 0.46 -5.27 -1.93
C VAL A 67 0.28 -5.98 -0.58
N ILE A 68 -0.28 -5.29 0.42
CA ILE A 68 -0.60 -5.86 1.73
C ILE A 68 -1.53 -7.08 1.57
N ARG A 69 -2.62 -6.98 0.80
CA ARG A 69 -3.52 -8.10 0.56
C ARG A 69 -2.87 -9.28 -0.16
N ASN A 70 -1.98 -9.02 -1.07
CA ASN A 70 -1.26 -10.07 -1.79
C ASN A 70 -0.26 -10.79 -0.87
N ARG A 71 0.35 -10.07 0.06
CA ARG A 71 1.30 -10.64 1.04
C ARG A 71 0.58 -11.38 2.16
N TYR A 72 -0.51 -10.81 2.65
CA TYR A 72 -1.29 -11.34 3.77
C TYR A 72 -2.69 -11.71 3.28
N THR A 73 -2.80 -12.90 2.68
CA THR A 73 -4.01 -13.37 1.99
C THR A 73 -5.23 -13.55 2.89
N ASP A 74 -5.00 -13.68 4.20
CA ASP A 74 -6.05 -13.79 5.21
C ASP A 74 -6.73 -12.44 5.49
N LEU A 75 -6.14 -11.31 5.09
CA LEU A 75 -6.74 -10.01 5.29
C LEU A 75 -7.87 -9.73 4.26
N VAL A 76 -9.04 -9.38 4.77
CA VAL A 76 -10.08 -8.77 3.93
C VAL A 76 -9.69 -7.33 3.55
N LEU A 77 -10.31 -6.78 2.51
CA LEU A 77 -9.97 -5.45 1.99
C LEU A 77 -9.99 -4.35 3.05
N TYR A 78 -10.98 -4.39 3.95
CA TYR A 78 -11.13 -3.41 5.01
C TYR A 78 -9.93 -3.42 5.98
N ASP A 79 -9.52 -4.61 6.44
CA ASP A 79 -8.41 -4.74 7.39
C ASP A 79 -7.05 -4.43 6.73
N ALA A 80 -6.87 -4.79 5.45
CA ALA A 80 -5.68 -4.40 4.69
C ALA A 80 -5.57 -2.88 4.52
N LYS A 81 -6.69 -2.20 4.29
CA LYS A 81 -6.73 -0.74 4.25
C LYS A 81 -6.41 -0.13 5.62
N ALA A 82 -7.01 -0.64 6.69
CA ALA A 82 -6.73 -0.19 8.05
C ALA A 82 -5.26 -0.39 8.43
N LEU A 83 -4.65 -1.52 8.01
CA LEU A 83 -3.24 -1.77 8.24
C LEU A 83 -2.35 -0.76 7.51
N TRP A 84 -2.66 -0.44 6.24
CA TRP A 84 -1.95 0.61 5.51
C TRP A 84 -2.04 1.96 6.21
N GLU A 85 -3.22 2.39 6.62
CA GLU A 85 -3.40 3.66 7.34
C GLU A 85 -2.61 3.70 8.66
N THR A 86 -2.42 2.55 9.32
CA THR A 86 -1.65 2.46 10.57
C THR A 86 -0.15 2.67 10.35
N VAL A 87 0.41 2.22 9.21
CA VAL A 87 1.86 2.28 8.95
C VAL A 87 2.25 3.39 7.97
N LYS A 88 1.29 4.05 7.34
CA LYS A 88 1.50 5.01 6.27
C LYS A 88 2.41 6.18 6.66
N GLU A 89 2.17 6.79 7.81
CA GLU A 89 2.97 7.92 8.28
C GLU A 89 4.42 7.50 8.52
N GLU A 90 4.63 6.34 9.12
CA GLU A 90 5.96 5.80 9.36
C GLU A 90 6.70 5.45 8.07
N ALA A 91 5.99 4.86 7.09
CA ALA A 91 6.55 4.60 5.77
C ALA A 91 6.99 5.89 5.05
N LEU A 92 6.20 6.95 5.15
CA LEU A 92 6.54 8.27 4.62
C LEU A 92 7.74 8.90 5.35
N ASN A 93 7.79 8.81 6.67
CA ASN A 93 8.89 9.35 7.48
C ASN A 93 10.21 8.60 7.21
N LYS A 94 10.16 7.26 7.13
CA LYS A 94 11.32 6.43 6.77
C LYS A 94 11.87 6.83 5.41
N ARG A 95 11.01 6.98 4.42
CA ARG A 95 11.40 7.45 3.09
C ARG A 95 12.03 8.85 3.11
N ALA A 96 11.43 9.80 3.83
CA ALA A 96 11.98 11.16 3.95
C ALA A 96 13.37 11.16 4.60
N LEU A 97 13.63 10.27 5.55
CA LEU A 97 14.95 10.09 6.15
C LEU A 97 15.96 9.53 5.14
N GLU A 98 15.58 8.49 4.38
CA GLU A 98 16.43 7.90 3.33
C GLU A 98 16.86 8.95 2.28
N VAL A 99 15.92 9.83 1.86
CA VAL A 99 16.23 10.93 0.94
C VAL A 99 17.21 11.93 1.57
N LYS A 100 17.03 12.30 2.83
CA LYS A 100 17.95 13.19 3.55
C LYS A 100 19.35 12.62 3.67
N GLU A 101 19.46 11.33 3.99
CA GLU A 101 20.74 10.63 4.07
C GLU A 101 21.43 10.55 2.70
N LEU A 102 20.67 10.31 1.63
CA LEU A 102 21.17 10.32 0.26
C LEU A 102 21.72 11.70 -0.11
N ILE A 103 20.99 12.76 0.22
CA ILE A 103 21.44 14.15 0.00
C ILE A 103 22.73 14.40 0.76
N ALA A 104 22.77 14.12 2.05
CA ALA A 104 23.95 14.37 2.89
C ALA A 104 25.20 13.64 2.40
N SER A 105 25.05 12.38 1.97
CA SER A 105 26.16 11.58 1.48
C SER A 105 26.65 11.93 0.07
N ASN A 106 25.80 12.52 -0.77
CA ASN A 106 26.12 12.78 -2.19
C ASN A 106 26.02 14.24 -2.60
N TYR A 107 25.86 15.16 -1.68
CA TYR A 107 25.59 16.56 -1.94
C TYR A 107 26.52 17.19 -3.00
N SER A 108 27.85 17.08 -2.81
CA SER A 108 28.83 17.63 -3.75
C SER A 108 28.76 16.99 -5.12
N ASN A 109 28.51 15.68 -5.17
CA ASN A 109 28.39 14.94 -6.42
C ASN A 109 27.11 15.32 -7.19
N ILE A 110 26.03 15.60 -6.47
CA ILE A 110 24.75 16.00 -7.07
C ILE A 110 24.90 17.41 -7.67
N LYS A 111 25.52 18.36 -6.95
CA LYS A 111 25.81 19.69 -7.48
C LYS A 111 26.68 19.65 -8.74
N ALA A 112 27.62 18.70 -8.82
CA ALA A 112 28.50 18.57 -9.97
C ALA A 112 27.84 18.02 -11.24
N VAL A 113 26.69 17.35 -11.14
CA VAL A 113 26.01 16.74 -12.29
C VAL A 113 24.80 17.52 -12.79
N VAL A 114 24.25 18.41 -11.98
CA VAL A 114 23.12 19.28 -12.35
C VAL A 114 23.60 20.52 -13.10
N ASN A 115 22.78 21.08 -13.95
CA ASN A 115 23.09 22.29 -14.72
C ASN A 115 22.11 23.40 -14.35
N PRO A 116 22.59 24.55 -13.81
CA PRO A 116 21.74 25.68 -13.46
C PRO A 116 20.99 26.33 -14.65
N ASP A 117 21.53 26.16 -15.86
CA ASP A 117 21.03 26.79 -17.09
C ASP A 117 19.88 26.00 -17.76
N VAL A 118 19.58 24.79 -17.27
CA VAL A 118 18.46 23.99 -17.77
C VAL A 118 17.25 24.03 -16.84
N ASP A 119 16.11 23.61 -17.34
CA ASP A 119 14.88 23.57 -16.56
C ASP A 119 14.91 22.50 -15.44
N ASP A 120 13.99 22.64 -14.50
CA ASP A 120 13.91 21.74 -13.35
C ASP A 120 13.64 20.30 -13.76
N VAL A 121 12.87 20.09 -14.85
CA VAL A 121 12.54 18.74 -15.35
C VAL A 121 13.79 18.03 -15.88
N ALA A 122 14.66 18.76 -16.58
CA ALA A 122 15.93 18.21 -17.07
C ALA A 122 16.86 17.84 -15.90
N ASN A 123 16.98 18.68 -14.88
CA ASN A 123 17.79 18.37 -13.69
C ASN A 123 17.23 17.19 -12.90
N ILE A 124 15.91 17.09 -12.71
CA ILE A 124 15.26 15.94 -12.08
C ILE A 124 15.55 14.65 -12.87
N LYS A 125 15.51 14.72 -14.20
CA LYS A 125 15.85 13.57 -15.06
C LYS A 125 17.32 13.15 -14.89
N ILE A 126 18.27 14.09 -14.89
CA ILE A 126 19.71 13.82 -14.67
C ILE A 126 19.92 13.12 -13.34
N ILE A 127 19.33 13.66 -12.26
CA ILE A 127 19.44 13.09 -10.90
C ILE A 127 18.87 11.68 -10.88
N ARG A 128 17.66 11.49 -11.43
CA ARG A 128 17.00 10.19 -11.48
C ARG A 128 17.83 9.13 -12.17
N GLU A 129 18.39 9.44 -13.34
CA GLU A 129 19.19 8.50 -14.14
C GLU A 129 20.54 8.21 -13.49
N ARG A 130 21.17 9.23 -12.89
CA ARG A 130 22.49 9.08 -12.27
C ARG A 130 22.48 8.26 -10.98
N TYR A 131 21.43 8.39 -10.19
CA TYR A 131 21.32 7.76 -8.86
C TYR A 131 20.30 6.62 -8.80
N GLY A 132 19.68 6.25 -9.93
CA GLY A 132 18.69 5.16 -9.98
C GLY A 132 17.43 5.42 -9.18
N LEU A 133 17.05 6.71 -9.00
CA LEU A 133 15.92 7.13 -8.18
C LEU A 133 14.60 7.06 -8.93
N ASP A 134 13.50 6.96 -8.19
CA ASP A 134 12.19 7.27 -8.75
C ASP A 134 12.03 8.78 -8.99
N ILE A 135 10.98 9.16 -9.73
CA ILE A 135 10.77 10.57 -10.12
C ILE A 135 10.50 11.48 -8.91
N LEU A 136 9.86 10.93 -7.87
CA LEU A 136 9.51 11.70 -6.68
C LEU A 136 10.73 11.94 -5.80
N GLN A 137 11.57 10.93 -5.61
CA GLN A 137 12.85 11.04 -4.91
C GLN A 137 13.78 12.02 -5.62
N ALA A 138 13.91 11.93 -6.95
CA ALA A 138 14.74 12.82 -7.75
C ALA A 138 14.24 14.27 -7.67
N LYS A 139 12.91 14.47 -7.65
CA LYS A 139 12.29 15.78 -7.48
C LYS A 139 12.57 16.37 -6.09
N GLU A 140 12.34 15.62 -5.03
CA GLU A 140 12.62 16.04 -3.65
C GLU A 140 14.10 16.43 -3.47
N LEU A 141 15.00 15.66 -4.07
CA LEU A 141 16.42 15.92 -4.04
C LEU A 141 16.76 17.19 -4.81
N TRP A 142 16.22 17.40 -6.01
CA TRP A 142 16.41 18.63 -6.78
C TRP A 142 15.89 19.85 -6.02
N GLU A 143 14.68 19.80 -5.48
CA GLU A 143 14.08 20.90 -4.72
C GLU A 143 14.92 21.29 -3.50
N SER A 144 15.63 20.35 -2.87
CA SER A 144 16.47 20.61 -1.70
C SER A 144 17.76 21.36 -2.02
N ILE A 145 18.28 21.27 -3.27
CA ILE A 145 19.55 21.89 -3.67
C ILE A 145 19.39 23.00 -4.69
N ARG A 146 18.21 23.12 -5.31
CA ARG A 146 17.93 24.02 -6.45
C ARG A 146 18.33 25.46 -6.19
N ASP A 147 17.95 26.00 -5.04
CA ASP A 147 18.17 27.41 -4.71
C ASP A 147 19.64 27.75 -4.52
N GLU A 148 20.45 26.75 -4.14
CA GLU A 148 21.92 26.92 -4.04
C GLU A 148 22.64 26.71 -5.37
N VAL A 149 22.05 25.95 -6.30
CA VAL A 149 22.63 25.72 -7.64
C VAL A 149 22.35 26.88 -8.56
N LYS A 150 21.20 27.57 -8.39
CA LYS A 150 20.76 28.70 -9.23
C LYS A 150 21.23 30.07 -8.73
N GLN A 151 22.00 30.14 -7.64
CA GLN A 151 22.68 31.35 -7.16
C GLN A 151 24.02 31.55 -7.87
#